data_1a28b2bfac737a43fe8cb683d3e9c2e5
#
_entry.id   1a28b2bfac737a43fe8cb683d3e9c2e5
#
_cell.length_a   1.000
_cell.length_b   1.000
_cell.length_c   1.000
_cell.angle_alpha   90.00
_cell.angle_beta   90.00
_cell.angle_gamma   90.00
#
_symmetry.space_group_name_H-M   'P 1'
#
loop_
_entity.id
_entity.type
_entity.pdbx_description
1 polymer ?
#
loop_
_entity_poly.entity_id
_entity_poly.type
_entity_poly.pdbx_seq_one_letter_code
_entity_poly.pdbx_strand_id
1 'polypeptide(L)'
;MERTEIDAMRHIPLADFLARLGHEPVRRSGNELWYRAPYRNERTPSFRVNVAKQLWYDFGLGKGGDIFTLAGEFIGSNDFMEQVKFIAETANIPMPVPEVSKPTFLPKPSEPAFEGVEAVPLFRSPLTDYLAERDIPYGIASRYCCRLNYGVRGKRYFAVGFPNMAGGYEIRSRFFKGCVPLKDVSLVKAEGSPADVCSVFEGFMDFLSAVTLGLETGDCLVLNSVSNVEKAMKYLDGYGRIDCYLDRDEAGRRTLETLKGHYGERICDRSALYDGCKDLNEYLQLTTKKRNEQ
;
A
#
# COMPACT_ATOMS: atom_id res chain seq x y z
N MET A 1 19.62 -13.26 -15.45
CA MET A 1 20.47 -12.90 -14.31
C MET A 1 20.42 -14.02 -13.30
N GLU A 2 21.56 -14.53 -12.91
CA GLU A 2 21.62 -15.65 -11.98
C GLU A 2 21.29 -15.20 -10.55
N ARG A 3 20.72 -16.10 -9.76
CA ARG A 3 20.34 -15.83 -8.35
C ARG A 3 21.52 -15.33 -7.51
N THR A 4 22.71 -15.77 -7.83
CA THR A 4 23.99 -15.37 -7.23
C THR A 4 24.32 -13.88 -7.45
N GLU A 5 23.95 -13.31 -8.60
CA GLU A 5 24.21 -11.89 -8.90
C GLU A 5 23.27 -10.97 -8.13
N ILE A 6 21.99 -11.31 -8.00
CA ILE A 6 21.02 -10.57 -7.18
C ILE A 6 21.41 -10.65 -5.70
N ASP A 7 21.84 -11.83 -5.24
CA ASP A 7 22.29 -11.99 -3.86
C ASP A 7 23.56 -11.19 -3.59
N ALA A 8 24.47 -11.07 -4.57
CA ALA A 8 25.64 -10.19 -4.46
C ALA A 8 25.24 -8.72 -4.33
N MET A 9 24.24 -8.25 -5.08
CA MET A 9 23.73 -6.88 -4.98
C MET A 9 23.13 -6.56 -3.61
N ARG A 10 22.49 -7.52 -2.96
CA ARG A 10 21.98 -7.37 -1.57
C ARG A 10 23.09 -7.10 -0.55
N HIS A 11 24.31 -7.51 -0.85
CA HIS A 11 25.46 -7.34 0.04
C HIS A 11 26.25 -6.04 -0.23
N ILE A 12 25.86 -5.25 -1.24
CA ILE A 12 26.44 -3.92 -1.47
C ILE A 12 26.06 -3.02 -0.28
N PRO A 13 27.05 -2.45 0.45
CA PRO A 13 26.72 -1.56 1.55
C PRO A 13 25.95 -0.34 1.08
N LEU A 14 24.84 -0.02 1.74
CA LEU A 14 24.02 1.15 1.40
C LEU A 14 24.80 2.47 1.41
N ALA A 15 25.77 2.59 2.33
CA ALA A 15 26.63 3.76 2.38
C ALA A 15 27.50 3.90 1.13
N ASP A 16 28.06 2.81 0.64
CA ASP A 16 28.90 2.79 -0.57
C ASP A 16 28.04 3.06 -1.82
N PHE A 17 26.84 2.51 -1.86
CA PHE A 17 25.88 2.78 -2.94
C PHE A 17 25.52 4.25 -3.01
N LEU A 18 25.20 4.87 -1.87
CA LEU A 18 24.90 6.32 -1.79
C LEU A 18 26.11 7.18 -2.14
N ALA A 19 27.33 6.80 -1.69
CA ALA A 19 28.55 7.52 -2.05
C ALA A 19 28.81 7.51 -3.56
N ARG A 20 28.55 6.39 -4.25
CA ARG A 20 28.66 6.29 -5.73
C ARG A 20 27.66 7.21 -6.44
N LEU A 21 26.49 7.46 -5.82
CA LEU A 21 25.48 8.39 -6.32
C LEU A 21 25.77 9.84 -5.91
N GLY A 22 26.91 10.12 -5.25
CA GLY A 22 27.33 11.46 -4.83
C GLY A 22 26.74 11.95 -3.51
N HIS A 23 26.19 11.04 -2.69
CA HIS A 23 25.59 11.39 -1.41
C HIS A 23 26.47 10.95 -0.24
N GLU A 24 26.90 11.93 0.57
CA GLU A 24 27.73 11.71 1.76
C GLU A 24 26.91 11.91 3.04
N PRO A 25 27.21 11.16 4.12
CA PRO A 25 26.52 11.33 5.38
C PRO A 25 26.90 12.68 6.04
N VAL A 26 25.89 13.36 6.55
CA VAL A 26 26.07 14.63 7.30
C VAL A 26 26.49 14.37 8.73
N ARG A 27 26.07 13.23 9.30
CA ARG A 27 26.32 12.87 10.71
C ARG A 27 26.35 11.35 10.88
N ARG A 28 27.17 10.87 11.81
CA ARG A 28 27.19 9.48 12.27
C ARG A 28 26.86 9.41 13.77
N SER A 29 26.05 8.40 14.15
CA SER A 29 25.74 8.09 15.54
C SER A 29 25.70 6.57 15.71
N GLY A 30 26.77 5.98 16.24
CA GLY A 30 26.93 4.52 16.33
C GLY A 30 26.86 3.85 14.95
N ASN A 31 25.89 2.94 14.77
CA ASN A 31 25.63 2.25 13.51
C ASN A 31 24.71 3.02 12.55
N GLU A 32 24.34 4.25 12.88
CA GLU A 32 23.43 5.07 12.08
C GLU A 32 24.20 6.18 11.36
N LEU A 33 24.05 6.23 10.04
CA LEU A 33 24.50 7.34 9.20
C LEU A 33 23.30 8.19 8.82
N TRP A 34 23.42 9.49 8.98
CA TRP A 34 22.37 10.45 8.67
C TRP A 34 22.72 11.26 7.43
N TYR A 35 21.78 11.34 6.50
CA TYR A 35 21.90 12.06 5.24
C TYR A 35 20.78 13.10 5.11
N ARG A 36 20.98 14.09 4.27
CA ARG A 36 19.85 14.75 3.62
C ARG A 36 19.25 13.77 2.63
N ALA A 37 17.93 13.72 2.50
CA ALA A 37 17.31 12.75 1.62
C ALA A 37 17.84 12.88 0.18
N PRO A 38 18.36 11.78 -0.41
CA PRO A 38 19.14 11.84 -1.65
C PRO A 38 18.31 12.17 -2.89
N TYR A 39 16.99 12.03 -2.82
CA TYR A 39 16.06 12.21 -3.93
C TYR A 39 15.15 13.44 -3.77
N ARG A 40 15.42 14.34 -2.80
CA ARG A 40 14.70 15.60 -2.63
C ARG A 40 15.57 16.67 -1.98
N ASN A 41 15.15 17.92 -2.13
CA ASN A 41 15.86 19.04 -1.55
C ASN A 41 15.40 19.31 -0.10
N GLU A 42 16.27 19.14 0.89
CA GLU A 42 15.96 19.42 2.30
C GLU A 42 17.16 20.06 3.03
N ARG A 43 16.86 20.84 4.07
CA ARG A 43 17.89 21.52 4.88
C ARG A 43 18.33 20.69 6.07
N THR A 44 17.40 19.93 6.67
CA THR A 44 17.63 19.12 7.87
C THR A 44 17.75 17.65 7.48
N PRO A 45 18.83 16.94 7.91
CA PRO A 45 18.96 15.51 7.62
C PRO A 45 17.81 14.71 8.19
N SER A 46 17.05 14.03 7.34
CA SER A 46 15.90 13.19 7.70
C SER A 46 15.99 11.76 7.15
N PHE A 47 17.05 11.46 6.41
CA PHE A 47 17.28 10.13 5.85
C PHE A 47 18.37 9.42 6.66
N ARG A 48 18.10 8.17 7.08
CA ARG A 48 18.96 7.39 7.95
C ARG A 48 19.28 6.04 7.32
N VAL A 49 20.56 5.64 7.40
CA VAL A 49 21.04 4.29 7.03
C VAL A 49 21.59 3.60 8.26
N ASN A 50 21.10 2.40 8.58
CA ASN A 50 21.68 1.52 9.57
C ASN A 50 22.70 0.60 8.91
N VAL A 51 24.00 0.83 9.14
CA VAL A 51 25.08 0.09 8.47
C VAL A 51 25.21 -1.36 8.94
N ALA A 52 24.73 -1.71 10.13
CA ALA A 52 24.75 -3.10 10.60
C ALA A 52 23.61 -3.94 10.02
N LYS A 53 22.45 -3.32 9.82
CA LYS A 53 21.25 -3.99 9.27
C LYS A 53 21.13 -3.88 7.76
N GLN A 54 21.90 -2.98 7.13
CA GLN A 54 21.79 -2.62 5.72
C GLN A 54 20.34 -2.23 5.37
N LEU A 55 19.75 -1.35 6.17
CA LEU A 55 18.41 -0.80 5.98
C LEU A 55 18.46 0.72 6.05
N TRP A 56 17.64 1.36 5.25
CA TRP A 56 17.43 2.80 5.28
C TRP A 56 16.03 3.16 5.78
N TYR A 57 15.88 4.38 6.28
CA TYR A 57 14.58 4.95 6.63
C TYR A 57 14.59 6.46 6.43
N ASP A 58 13.57 6.96 5.73
CA ASP A 58 13.31 8.37 5.50
C ASP A 58 12.18 8.85 6.41
N PHE A 59 12.52 9.64 7.42
CA PHE A 59 11.55 10.19 8.37
C PHE A 59 10.63 11.24 7.73
N GLY A 60 11.06 11.89 6.65
CA GLY A 60 10.25 12.87 5.93
C GLY A 60 9.13 12.24 5.11
N LEU A 61 9.36 11.04 4.57
CA LEU A 61 8.38 10.29 3.78
C LEU A 61 7.70 9.15 4.56
N GLY A 62 8.23 8.79 5.75
CA GLY A 62 7.75 7.64 6.50
C GLY A 62 8.03 6.29 5.82
N LYS A 63 9.03 6.23 4.93
CA LYS A 63 9.39 5.06 4.13
C LYS A 63 10.75 4.52 4.50
N GLY A 64 10.98 3.23 4.24
CA GLY A 64 12.27 2.59 4.45
C GLY A 64 12.36 1.23 3.78
N GLY A 65 13.56 0.64 3.75
CA GLY A 65 13.78 -0.66 3.16
C GLY A 65 15.25 -1.01 2.95
N ASP A 66 15.51 -1.85 1.94
CA ASP A 66 16.82 -2.33 1.51
C ASP A 66 17.36 -1.55 0.28
N ILE A 67 18.45 -2.04 -0.32
CA ILE A 67 19.08 -1.42 -1.50
C ILE A 67 18.14 -1.37 -2.72
N PHE A 68 17.28 -2.38 -2.90
CA PHE A 68 16.37 -2.42 -4.05
C PHE A 68 15.27 -1.37 -3.90
N THR A 69 14.66 -1.29 -2.73
CA THR A 69 13.67 -0.25 -2.44
C THR A 69 14.27 1.14 -2.52
N LEU A 70 15.53 1.32 -2.11
CA LEU A 70 16.24 2.60 -2.28
C LEU A 70 16.46 2.93 -3.76
N ALA A 71 16.90 1.98 -4.55
CA ALA A 71 17.04 2.14 -5.99
C ALA A 71 15.70 2.55 -6.63
N GLY A 72 14.59 1.94 -6.20
CA GLY A 72 13.25 2.29 -6.65
C GLY A 72 12.87 3.75 -6.37
N GLU A 73 13.21 4.28 -5.19
CA GLU A 73 12.99 5.70 -4.89
C GLU A 73 13.82 6.64 -5.78
N PHE A 74 15.06 6.26 -6.16
CA PHE A 74 15.88 7.04 -7.08
C PHE A 74 15.33 7.12 -8.50
N ILE A 75 14.84 5.99 -9.02
CA ILE A 75 14.34 5.91 -10.41
C ILE A 75 12.82 6.12 -10.53
N GLY A 76 12.12 6.28 -9.40
CA GLY A 76 10.65 6.44 -9.38
C GLY A 76 9.89 5.20 -9.86
N SER A 77 10.48 3.99 -9.71
CA SER A 77 9.91 2.75 -10.20
C SER A 77 9.86 1.65 -9.12
N ASN A 78 8.74 0.94 -9.09
CA ASN A 78 8.57 -0.26 -8.25
C ASN A 78 8.89 -1.56 -9.01
N ASP A 79 9.32 -1.47 -10.27
CA ASP A 79 9.74 -2.64 -11.03
C ASP A 79 11.09 -3.16 -10.53
N PHE A 80 11.10 -4.42 -10.09
CA PHE A 80 12.29 -5.03 -9.51
C PHE A 80 13.46 -5.13 -10.50
N MET A 81 13.18 -5.36 -11.78
CA MET A 81 14.23 -5.48 -12.79
C MET A 81 14.85 -4.13 -13.14
N GLU A 82 14.07 -3.05 -13.11
CA GLU A 82 14.59 -1.68 -13.26
C GLU A 82 15.46 -1.29 -12.06
N GLN A 83 15.06 -1.64 -10.85
CA GLN A 83 15.84 -1.44 -9.62
C GLN A 83 17.17 -2.18 -9.69
N VAL A 84 17.14 -3.45 -10.10
CA VAL A 84 18.32 -4.29 -10.29
C VAL A 84 19.27 -3.70 -11.35
N LYS A 85 18.74 -3.26 -12.49
CA LYS A 85 19.51 -2.60 -13.55
C LYS A 85 20.22 -1.35 -13.04
N PHE A 86 19.50 -0.50 -12.34
CA PHE A 86 20.06 0.71 -11.76
C PHE A 86 21.16 0.42 -10.72
N ILE A 87 20.99 -0.60 -9.87
CA ILE A 87 22.04 -1.03 -8.93
C ILE A 87 23.26 -1.55 -9.67
N ALA A 88 23.07 -2.38 -10.69
CA ALA A 88 24.17 -2.93 -11.49
C ALA A 88 24.99 -1.83 -12.18
N GLU A 89 24.31 -0.87 -12.81
CA GLU A 89 24.93 0.29 -13.46
C GLU A 89 25.70 1.15 -12.44
N THR A 90 25.09 1.45 -11.29
CA THR A 90 25.72 2.24 -10.22
C THR A 90 26.92 1.54 -9.60
N ALA A 91 26.86 0.21 -9.46
CA ALA A 91 27.92 -0.60 -8.87
C ALA A 91 29.01 -1.02 -9.86
N ASN A 92 28.89 -0.66 -11.14
CA ASN A 92 29.76 -1.15 -12.24
C ASN A 92 29.83 -2.68 -12.33
N ILE A 93 28.72 -3.35 -12.10
CA ILE A 93 28.60 -4.81 -12.24
C ILE A 93 28.26 -5.10 -13.71
N PRO A 94 29.04 -5.93 -14.43
CA PRO A 94 28.71 -6.31 -15.80
C PRO A 94 27.34 -6.99 -15.86
N MET A 95 26.41 -6.43 -16.67
CA MET A 95 25.14 -7.07 -16.92
C MET A 95 25.28 -8.05 -18.10
N PRO A 96 24.91 -9.32 -17.95
CA PRO A 96 24.82 -10.20 -19.10
C PRO A 96 23.72 -9.76 -20.05
N VAL A 97 24.01 -9.74 -21.35
CA VAL A 97 23.00 -9.43 -22.39
C VAL A 97 21.95 -10.53 -22.36
N PRO A 98 20.67 -10.25 -22.17
CA PRO A 98 19.66 -11.29 -22.08
C PRO A 98 19.40 -11.90 -23.46
N GLU A 99 19.72 -13.18 -23.66
CA GLU A 99 19.02 -13.99 -24.64
C GLU A 99 17.56 -14.12 -24.22
N VAL A 100 16.66 -13.81 -25.15
CA VAL A 100 15.21 -13.82 -24.93
C VAL A 100 14.72 -15.27 -24.79
N SER A 101 14.88 -15.83 -23.62
CA SER A 101 14.14 -17.00 -23.17
C SER A 101 13.25 -16.55 -22.01
N LYS A 102 11.94 -16.72 -22.17
CA LYS A 102 10.95 -16.41 -21.13
C LYS A 102 11.36 -17.11 -19.83
N PRO A 103 11.71 -16.41 -18.76
CA PRO A 103 12.01 -17.08 -17.52
C PRO A 103 10.70 -17.51 -16.87
N THR A 104 10.52 -18.81 -16.71
CA THR A 104 9.55 -19.38 -15.79
C THR A 104 10.09 -19.18 -14.38
N PHE A 105 10.03 -17.96 -13.87
CA PHE A 105 10.36 -17.68 -12.48
C PHE A 105 9.05 -17.63 -11.69
N LEU A 106 8.81 -18.71 -10.94
CA LEU A 106 7.96 -18.62 -9.75
C LEU A 106 8.82 -17.93 -8.68
N PRO A 107 8.50 -16.70 -8.28
CA PRO A 107 9.17 -16.08 -7.14
C PRO A 107 8.82 -16.90 -5.91
N LYS A 108 9.83 -17.44 -5.25
CA LYS A 108 9.64 -18.05 -3.94
C LYS A 108 9.31 -16.91 -2.97
N PRO A 109 8.12 -16.89 -2.35
CA PRO A 109 7.74 -15.79 -1.46
C PRO A 109 8.68 -15.79 -0.26
N SER A 110 9.39 -14.68 -0.05
CA SER A 110 10.04 -14.37 1.22
C SER A 110 9.09 -13.64 2.18
N GLU A 111 7.80 -13.89 2.04
CA GLU A 111 6.80 -13.38 2.97
C GLU A 111 6.84 -14.22 4.24
N PRO A 112 6.57 -13.62 5.41
CA PRO A 112 6.28 -14.40 6.58
C PRO A 112 5.11 -15.31 6.21
N ALA A 113 5.37 -16.62 6.06
CA ALA A 113 4.33 -17.56 5.75
C ALA A 113 3.26 -17.41 6.83
N PHE A 114 2.06 -16.99 6.43
CA PHE A 114 0.91 -16.96 7.34
C PHE A 114 0.51 -18.40 7.61
N GLU A 115 0.52 -18.79 8.88
CA GLU A 115 0.24 -20.15 9.33
C GLU A 115 -1.16 -20.19 9.94
N GLY A 116 -1.92 -21.24 9.66
CA GLY A 116 -3.21 -21.48 10.32
C GLY A 116 -4.16 -20.30 10.22
N VAL A 117 -4.31 -19.75 9.00
CA VAL A 117 -5.22 -18.64 8.74
C VAL A 117 -6.66 -19.12 8.89
N GLU A 118 -7.40 -18.48 9.78
CA GLU A 118 -8.79 -18.80 10.08
C GLU A 118 -9.61 -17.50 10.11
N ALA A 119 -10.64 -17.43 9.27
CA ALA A 119 -11.61 -16.35 9.25
C ALA A 119 -12.84 -16.73 10.08
N VAL A 120 -13.13 -15.95 11.10
CA VAL A 120 -14.34 -16.11 11.92
C VAL A 120 -15.15 -14.82 11.90
N PRO A 121 -16.47 -14.87 12.15
CA PRO A 121 -17.28 -13.66 12.25
C PRO A 121 -16.64 -12.63 13.17
N LEU A 122 -16.72 -11.35 12.79
CA LEU A 122 -16.26 -10.27 13.64
C LEU A 122 -17.15 -10.19 14.88
N PHE A 123 -16.56 -10.25 16.07
CA PHE A 123 -17.26 -10.13 17.35
C PHE A 123 -16.63 -9.02 18.20
N ARG A 124 -17.33 -8.59 19.23
CA ARG A 124 -16.85 -7.54 20.14
C ARG A 124 -15.52 -7.95 20.78
N SER A 125 -14.49 -7.16 20.55
CA SER A 125 -13.09 -7.44 20.91
C SER A 125 -12.25 -6.16 20.75
N PRO A 126 -10.97 -6.14 21.12
CA PRO A 126 -10.09 -5.00 20.86
C PRO A 126 -10.01 -4.56 19.38
N LEU A 127 -10.42 -5.43 18.42
CA LEU A 127 -10.53 -5.03 17.02
C LEU A 127 -11.74 -4.12 16.77
N THR A 128 -12.85 -4.37 17.44
CA THR A 128 -14.03 -3.51 17.34
C THR A 128 -13.82 -2.18 18.06
N ASP A 129 -13.00 -2.16 19.12
CA ASP A 129 -12.60 -0.92 19.79
C ASP A 129 -11.72 -0.08 18.85
N TYR A 130 -10.79 -0.72 18.14
CA TYR A 130 -10.01 -0.06 17.10
C TYR A 130 -10.86 0.51 15.96
N LEU A 131 -11.91 -0.21 15.53
CA LEU A 131 -12.85 0.31 14.52
C LEU A 131 -13.68 1.47 15.06
N ALA A 132 -14.12 1.39 16.32
CA ALA A 132 -14.84 2.48 16.99
C ALA A 132 -13.97 3.75 17.14
N GLU A 133 -12.67 3.62 17.39
CA GLU A 133 -11.72 4.75 17.37
C GLU A 133 -11.57 5.40 15.98
N ARG A 134 -11.99 4.70 14.94
CA ARG A 134 -12.06 5.18 13.56
C ARG A 134 -13.47 5.63 13.17
N ASP A 135 -14.38 5.73 14.15
CA ASP A 135 -15.81 6.05 13.98
C ASP A 135 -16.56 5.10 13.03
N ILE A 136 -16.08 3.85 12.91
CA ILE A 136 -16.74 2.81 12.13
C ILE A 136 -17.59 1.95 13.06
N PRO A 137 -18.94 1.98 12.90
CA PRO A 137 -19.84 1.21 13.73
C PRO A 137 -19.66 -0.31 13.56
N TYR A 138 -19.78 -1.04 14.66
CA TYR A 138 -19.70 -2.51 14.64
C TYR A 138 -20.67 -3.14 13.62
N GLY A 139 -21.92 -2.65 13.55
CA GLY A 139 -22.93 -3.18 12.65
C GLY A 139 -22.56 -3.04 11.17
N ILE A 140 -21.80 -1.99 10.80
CA ILE A 140 -21.26 -1.83 9.45
C ILE A 140 -20.06 -2.75 9.27
N ALA A 141 -19.08 -2.69 10.14
CA ALA A 141 -17.87 -3.50 10.02
C ALA A 141 -18.16 -5.01 9.96
N SER A 142 -19.10 -5.51 10.76
CA SER A 142 -19.45 -6.94 10.81
C SER A 142 -20.14 -7.47 9.55
N ARG A 143 -20.67 -6.60 8.70
CA ARG A 143 -21.27 -6.99 7.40
C ARG A 143 -20.20 -7.28 6.34
N TYR A 144 -19.05 -6.62 6.41
CA TYR A 144 -18.03 -6.65 5.36
C TYR A 144 -16.70 -7.27 5.82
N CYS A 145 -16.45 -7.31 7.13
CA CYS A 145 -15.20 -7.76 7.70
C CYS A 145 -15.38 -8.99 8.57
N CYS A 146 -14.31 -9.75 8.69
CA CYS A 146 -14.17 -10.85 9.63
C CYS A 146 -13.06 -10.56 10.67
N ARG A 147 -13.01 -11.35 11.71
CA ARG A 147 -11.80 -11.50 12.50
C ARG A 147 -10.94 -12.57 11.84
N LEU A 148 -9.72 -12.22 11.47
CA LEU A 148 -8.75 -13.16 10.93
C LEU A 148 -7.76 -13.51 12.03
N ASN A 149 -7.69 -14.81 12.38
CA ASN A 149 -6.66 -15.37 13.24
C ASN A 149 -5.55 -15.95 12.36
N TYR A 150 -4.29 -15.72 12.68
CA TYR A 150 -3.16 -16.23 11.90
C TYR A 150 -1.89 -16.35 12.73
N GLY A 151 -0.98 -17.20 12.30
CA GLY A 151 0.36 -17.36 12.85
C GLY A 151 1.41 -16.70 11.95
N VAL A 152 2.48 -16.20 12.57
CA VAL A 152 3.70 -15.77 11.87
C VAL A 152 4.89 -16.16 12.75
N ARG A 153 5.76 -16.99 12.22
CA ARG A 153 6.97 -17.46 12.93
C ARG A 153 6.65 -18.02 14.33
N GLY A 154 5.62 -18.89 14.40
CA GLY A 154 5.18 -19.53 15.62
C GLY A 154 4.43 -18.65 16.63
N LYS A 155 4.22 -17.36 16.35
CA LYS A 155 3.42 -16.45 17.16
C LYS A 155 2.04 -16.27 16.56
N ARG A 156 1.00 -16.23 17.43
CA ARG A 156 -0.38 -16.03 17.00
C ARG A 156 -0.76 -14.56 17.03
N TYR A 157 -1.49 -14.12 16.01
CA TYR A 157 -2.00 -12.77 15.82
C TYR A 157 -3.47 -12.81 15.40
N PHE A 158 -4.13 -11.67 15.52
CA PHE A 158 -5.46 -11.47 14.97
C PHE A 158 -5.60 -10.04 14.44
N ALA A 159 -6.42 -9.87 13.42
CA ALA A 159 -6.70 -8.58 12.79
C ALA A 159 -8.12 -8.53 12.24
N VAL A 160 -8.58 -7.33 11.91
CA VAL A 160 -9.74 -7.14 11.03
C VAL A 160 -9.32 -7.58 9.64
N GLY A 161 -10.04 -8.55 9.07
CA GLY A 161 -9.83 -9.06 7.72
C GLY A 161 -10.92 -8.57 6.79
N PHE A 162 -10.55 -8.03 5.64
CA PHE A 162 -11.43 -7.65 4.56
C PHE A 162 -11.11 -8.52 3.33
N PRO A 163 -12.06 -9.34 2.84
CA PRO A 163 -11.78 -10.30 1.77
C PRO A 163 -11.53 -9.61 0.43
N ASN A 164 -10.64 -10.18 -0.38
CA ASN A 164 -10.37 -9.73 -1.73
C ASN A 164 -10.76 -10.76 -2.80
N MET A 165 -10.70 -10.37 -4.08
CA MET A 165 -11.15 -11.18 -5.21
C MET A 165 -10.28 -12.41 -5.49
N ALA A 166 -9.06 -12.48 -4.95
CA ALA A 166 -8.17 -13.63 -5.08
C ALA A 166 -8.29 -14.65 -3.93
N GLY A 167 -9.24 -14.46 -3.01
CA GLY A 167 -9.42 -15.31 -1.83
C GLY A 167 -8.45 -15.01 -0.69
N GLY A 168 -7.68 -13.93 -0.79
CA GLY A 168 -6.88 -13.38 0.29
C GLY A 168 -7.65 -12.37 1.14
N TYR A 169 -6.95 -11.75 2.08
CA TYR A 169 -7.54 -10.75 2.98
C TYR A 169 -6.61 -9.55 3.14
N GLU A 170 -7.14 -8.36 2.99
CA GLU A 170 -6.49 -7.17 3.56
C GLU A 170 -6.71 -7.16 5.06
N ILE A 171 -5.66 -6.91 5.83
CA ILE A 171 -5.71 -6.98 7.29
C ILE A 171 -5.31 -5.67 7.94
N ARG A 172 -6.06 -5.32 9.00
CA ARG A 172 -5.80 -4.14 9.81
C ARG A 172 -5.95 -4.44 11.29
N SER A 173 -5.06 -3.87 12.06
CA SER A 173 -5.20 -3.69 13.51
C SER A 173 -4.64 -2.32 13.88
N ARG A 174 -4.69 -1.96 15.16
CA ARG A 174 -4.08 -0.71 15.66
C ARG A 174 -2.59 -0.60 15.30
N PHE A 175 -1.88 -1.73 15.20
CA PHE A 175 -0.43 -1.77 15.09
C PHE A 175 0.08 -2.29 13.74
N PHE A 176 -0.80 -2.78 12.88
CA PHE A 176 -0.38 -3.46 11.66
C PHE A 176 -1.37 -3.26 10.51
N LYS A 177 -0.81 -3.02 9.32
CA LYS A 177 -1.49 -3.08 8.01
C LYS A 177 -0.76 -4.09 7.16
N GLY A 178 -1.49 -4.98 6.51
CA GLY A 178 -0.90 -5.98 5.63
C GLY A 178 -1.93 -6.71 4.81
N CYS A 179 -1.49 -7.76 4.13
CA CYS A 179 -2.33 -8.63 3.32
C CYS A 179 -1.97 -10.09 3.61
N VAL A 180 -2.96 -10.92 3.88
CA VAL A 180 -2.82 -12.37 3.81
C VAL A 180 -3.01 -12.76 2.35
N PRO A 181 -2.03 -13.43 1.72
CA PRO A 181 -2.05 -13.71 0.28
C PRO A 181 -3.29 -14.49 -0.18
N LEU A 182 -3.71 -14.33 -1.42
CA LEU A 182 -3.13 -13.54 -2.50
C LEU A 182 -3.64 -12.10 -2.45
N LYS A 183 -2.79 -11.15 -2.91
CA LYS A 183 -3.14 -9.72 -2.94
C LYS A 183 -3.94 -9.37 -4.19
N ASP A 184 -5.11 -8.77 -4.00
CA ASP A 184 -5.99 -8.33 -5.10
C ASP A 184 -6.90 -7.17 -4.63
N VAL A 185 -7.70 -6.65 -5.56
CA VAL A 185 -8.79 -5.73 -5.25
C VAL A 185 -9.94 -6.46 -4.54
N SER A 186 -10.82 -5.70 -3.89
CA SER A 186 -12.08 -6.23 -3.34
C SER A 186 -13.26 -5.58 -4.07
N LEU A 187 -14.27 -6.38 -4.41
CA LEU A 187 -15.48 -5.92 -5.06
C LEU A 187 -16.69 -6.28 -4.20
N VAL A 188 -17.42 -5.26 -3.77
CA VAL A 188 -18.67 -5.39 -3.02
C VAL A 188 -19.81 -5.00 -3.95
N LYS A 189 -20.70 -5.93 -4.22
CA LYS A 189 -21.88 -5.70 -5.07
C LYS A 189 -23.01 -5.09 -4.26
N ALA A 190 -23.68 -4.09 -4.85
CA ALA A 190 -24.92 -3.55 -4.30
C ALA A 190 -26.04 -4.60 -4.37
N GLU A 191 -26.98 -4.55 -3.44
CA GLU A 191 -28.17 -5.38 -3.49
C GLU A 191 -29.13 -4.86 -4.56
N GLY A 192 -29.70 -5.76 -5.37
CA GLY A 192 -30.71 -5.44 -6.39
C GLY A 192 -30.21 -5.55 -7.83
N SER A 193 -30.70 -4.68 -8.70
CA SER A 193 -30.38 -4.69 -10.14
C SER A 193 -28.91 -4.34 -10.40
N PRO A 194 -28.34 -4.76 -11.57
CA PRO A 194 -26.98 -4.39 -11.92
C PRO A 194 -26.76 -2.88 -11.79
N ALA A 195 -25.74 -2.49 -11.04
CA ALA A 195 -25.42 -1.09 -10.85
C ALA A 195 -24.69 -0.53 -12.08
N ASP A 196 -25.09 0.64 -12.57
CA ASP A 196 -24.38 1.39 -13.61
C ASP A 196 -23.24 2.26 -13.01
N VAL A 197 -23.16 2.33 -11.69
CA VAL A 197 -22.20 3.14 -10.94
C VAL A 197 -21.33 2.24 -10.07
N CYS A 198 -20.02 2.52 -10.08
CA CYS A 198 -19.07 1.91 -9.16
C CYS A 198 -18.32 2.99 -8.37
N SER A 199 -18.33 2.87 -7.05
CA SER A 199 -17.52 3.72 -6.17
C SER A 199 -16.16 3.06 -5.92
N VAL A 200 -15.06 3.78 -6.16
CA VAL A 200 -13.68 3.28 -6.02
C VAL A 200 -13.01 3.91 -4.81
N PHE A 201 -12.44 3.07 -3.94
CA PHE A 201 -11.75 3.45 -2.70
C PHE A 201 -10.31 2.96 -2.72
N GLU A 202 -9.38 3.70 -2.09
CA GLU A 202 -8.00 3.24 -1.95
C GLU A 202 -7.86 2.09 -0.96
N GLY A 203 -8.50 2.21 0.21
CA GLY A 203 -8.48 1.23 1.28
C GLY A 203 -9.85 0.86 1.82
N PHE A 204 -9.96 -0.30 2.46
CA PHE A 204 -11.25 -0.75 3.01
C PHE A 204 -11.73 0.10 4.20
N MET A 205 -10.84 0.85 4.87
CA MET A 205 -11.25 1.78 5.91
C MET A 205 -12.05 2.94 5.32
N ASP A 206 -11.68 3.44 4.14
CA ASP A 206 -12.39 4.49 3.42
C ASP A 206 -13.74 3.98 2.88
N PHE A 207 -13.76 2.74 2.38
CA PHE A 207 -15.02 2.07 2.03
C PHE A 207 -15.96 1.98 3.22
N LEU A 208 -15.51 1.50 4.38
CA LEU A 208 -16.34 1.43 5.59
C LEU A 208 -16.80 2.82 6.07
N SER A 209 -15.94 3.83 5.88
CA SER A 209 -16.29 5.22 6.17
C SER A 209 -17.36 5.75 5.23
N ALA A 210 -17.29 5.43 3.94
CA ALA A 210 -18.32 5.77 2.96
C ALA A 210 -19.67 5.15 3.33
N VAL A 211 -19.68 3.85 3.68
CA VAL A 211 -20.88 3.16 4.16
C VAL A 211 -21.44 3.82 5.43
N THR A 212 -20.58 4.22 6.36
CA THR A 212 -20.99 4.92 7.61
C THR A 212 -21.60 6.28 7.32
N LEU A 213 -21.11 6.97 6.30
CA LEU A 213 -21.61 8.29 5.86
C LEU A 213 -22.81 8.20 4.92
N GLY A 214 -23.18 6.99 4.43
CA GLY A 214 -24.25 6.81 3.43
C GLY A 214 -23.88 7.38 2.06
N LEU A 215 -22.60 7.30 1.68
CA LEU A 215 -22.05 7.85 0.42
C LEU A 215 -21.93 6.81 -0.68
N GLU A 216 -22.06 5.52 -0.34
CA GLU A 216 -21.98 4.44 -1.33
C GLU A 216 -23.18 4.50 -2.28
N THR A 217 -22.89 4.47 -3.58
CA THR A 217 -23.89 4.41 -4.65
C THR A 217 -23.49 3.31 -5.62
N GLY A 218 -24.34 2.27 -5.72
CA GLY A 218 -24.06 1.13 -6.59
C GLY A 218 -22.97 0.20 -6.02
N ASP A 219 -22.20 -0.41 -6.92
CA ASP A 219 -21.14 -1.33 -6.54
C ASP A 219 -19.93 -0.56 -5.96
N CYS A 220 -19.15 -1.23 -5.13
CA CYS A 220 -17.97 -0.64 -4.52
C CYS A 220 -16.72 -1.49 -4.81
N LEU A 221 -15.67 -0.87 -5.33
CA LEU A 221 -14.39 -1.49 -5.57
C LEU A 221 -13.33 -0.86 -4.67
N VAL A 222 -12.62 -1.69 -3.92
CA VAL A 222 -11.50 -1.27 -3.06
C VAL A 222 -10.20 -1.74 -3.69
N LEU A 223 -9.30 -0.80 -3.97
CA LEU A 223 -8.00 -1.09 -4.57
C LEU A 223 -7.10 -1.91 -3.64
N ASN A 224 -7.26 -1.71 -2.31
CA ASN A 224 -6.40 -2.28 -1.26
C ASN A 224 -4.95 -1.80 -1.31
N SER A 225 -4.51 -1.33 -2.46
CA SER A 225 -3.24 -0.65 -2.73
C SER A 225 -3.33 0.03 -4.09
N VAL A 226 -2.72 1.20 -4.23
CA VAL A 226 -2.60 1.90 -5.52
C VAL A 226 -1.94 1.05 -6.61
N SER A 227 -1.07 0.11 -6.23
CA SER A 227 -0.44 -0.83 -7.17
C SER A 227 -1.41 -1.82 -7.83
N ASN A 228 -2.64 -1.92 -7.34
CA ASN A 228 -3.67 -2.78 -7.93
C ASN A 228 -4.57 -2.05 -8.94
N VAL A 229 -4.28 -0.79 -9.29
CA VAL A 229 -5.11 0.00 -10.22
C VAL A 229 -5.31 -0.71 -11.56
N GLU A 230 -4.28 -1.31 -12.13
CA GLU A 230 -4.39 -2.08 -13.38
C GLU A 230 -5.28 -3.32 -13.23
N LYS A 231 -5.19 -4.01 -12.08
CA LYS A 231 -6.08 -5.13 -11.80
C LYS A 231 -7.55 -4.71 -11.62
N ALA A 232 -7.77 -3.48 -11.12
CA ALA A 232 -9.10 -2.92 -10.94
C ALA A 232 -9.82 -2.70 -12.28
N MET A 233 -9.11 -2.33 -13.34
CA MET A 233 -9.66 -1.94 -14.64
C MET A 233 -10.61 -3.01 -15.20
N LYS A 234 -10.24 -4.29 -15.18
CA LYS A 234 -11.10 -5.38 -15.67
C LYS A 234 -12.46 -5.47 -14.96
N TYR A 235 -12.56 -4.91 -13.75
CA TYR A 235 -13.82 -4.89 -13.00
C TYR A 235 -14.61 -3.60 -13.23
N LEU A 236 -13.97 -2.55 -13.75
CA LEU A 236 -14.57 -1.24 -13.96
C LEU A 236 -15.12 -1.02 -15.37
N ASP A 237 -14.75 -1.86 -16.33
CA ASP A 237 -15.10 -1.68 -17.76
C ASP A 237 -16.61 -1.57 -18.03
N GLY A 238 -17.43 -2.27 -17.25
CA GLY A 238 -18.88 -2.34 -17.45
C GLY A 238 -19.69 -1.17 -16.86
N TYR A 239 -19.07 -0.23 -16.11
CA TYR A 239 -19.81 0.85 -15.44
C TYR A 239 -19.86 2.12 -16.29
N GLY A 240 -21.04 2.76 -16.35
CA GLY A 240 -21.22 4.05 -17.02
C GLY A 240 -20.62 5.21 -16.22
N ARG A 241 -20.57 5.11 -14.88
CA ARG A 241 -19.94 6.11 -14.01
C ARG A 241 -19.10 5.45 -12.92
N ILE A 242 -17.94 6.06 -12.65
CA ILE A 242 -16.97 5.60 -11.64
C ILE A 242 -16.68 6.77 -10.68
N ASP A 243 -17.18 6.69 -9.47
CA ASP A 243 -17.02 7.69 -8.42
C ASP A 243 -15.75 7.38 -7.61
N CYS A 244 -14.71 8.20 -7.69
CA CYS A 244 -13.40 7.95 -7.08
C CYS A 244 -13.25 8.68 -5.73
N TYR A 245 -13.06 7.91 -4.65
CA TYR A 245 -12.78 8.38 -3.29
C TYR A 245 -11.36 7.94 -2.92
N LEU A 246 -10.34 8.59 -3.51
CA LEU A 246 -8.93 8.24 -3.33
C LEU A 246 -8.26 9.20 -2.34
N ASP A 247 -7.17 8.74 -1.70
CA ASP A 247 -6.39 9.56 -0.77
C ASP A 247 -5.93 10.87 -1.45
N ARG A 248 -5.90 11.97 -0.72
CA ARG A 248 -5.48 13.29 -1.23
C ARG A 248 -3.96 13.48 -1.21
N ASP A 249 -3.22 12.40 -1.30
CA ASP A 249 -1.77 12.40 -1.45
C ASP A 249 -1.34 12.23 -2.92
N GLU A 250 -0.03 12.16 -3.15
CA GLU A 250 0.51 12.03 -4.51
C GLU A 250 0.14 10.70 -5.16
N ALA A 251 0.07 9.61 -4.38
CA ALA A 251 -0.25 8.28 -4.88
C ALA A 251 -1.72 8.20 -5.34
N GLY A 252 -2.64 8.75 -4.54
CA GLY A 252 -4.06 8.83 -4.89
C GLY A 252 -4.29 9.70 -6.14
N ARG A 253 -3.59 10.85 -6.26
CA ARG A 253 -3.67 11.70 -7.47
C ARG A 253 -3.19 10.97 -8.72
N ARG A 254 -2.04 10.28 -8.68
CA ARG A 254 -1.54 9.48 -9.81
C ARG A 254 -2.50 8.37 -10.20
N THR A 255 -3.10 7.71 -9.22
CA THR A 255 -4.13 6.68 -9.45
C THR A 255 -5.34 7.26 -10.15
N LEU A 256 -5.82 8.43 -9.71
CA LEU A 256 -6.92 9.13 -10.36
C LEU A 256 -6.60 9.51 -11.82
N GLU A 257 -5.40 10.01 -12.08
CA GLU A 257 -4.93 10.34 -13.42
C GLU A 257 -4.88 9.10 -14.33
N THR A 258 -4.40 7.96 -13.79
CA THR A 258 -4.38 6.68 -14.51
C THR A 258 -5.80 6.25 -14.89
N LEU A 259 -6.75 6.31 -13.96
CA LEU A 259 -8.15 5.98 -14.21
C LEU A 259 -8.79 6.95 -15.21
N LYS A 260 -8.54 8.26 -15.09
CA LYS A 260 -9.00 9.28 -16.04
C LYS A 260 -8.45 9.05 -17.45
N GLY A 261 -7.18 8.67 -17.56
CA GLY A 261 -6.56 8.35 -18.85
C GLY A 261 -7.22 7.19 -19.58
N HIS A 262 -7.77 6.21 -18.82
CA HIS A 262 -8.41 5.02 -19.39
C HIS A 262 -9.92 5.21 -19.61
N TYR A 263 -10.64 5.83 -18.65
CA TYR A 263 -12.10 5.89 -18.63
C TYR A 263 -12.68 7.27 -19.00
N GLY A 264 -11.83 8.29 -19.09
CA GLY A 264 -12.23 9.65 -19.50
C GLY A 264 -13.31 10.24 -18.60
N GLU A 265 -14.39 10.71 -19.21
CA GLU A 265 -15.50 11.40 -18.54
C GLU A 265 -16.34 10.52 -17.61
N ARG A 266 -16.17 9.20 -17.68
CA ARG A 266 -16.84 8.27 -16.73
C ARG A 266 -16.29 8.42 -15.31
N ILE A 267 -15.10 9.01 -15.13
CA ILE A 267 -14.47 9.23 -13.82
C ILE A 267 -15.00 10.50 -13.17
N CYS A 268 -15.58 10.36 -12.00
CA CYS A 268 -16.00 11.44 -11.14
C CYS A 268 -15.09 11.48 -9.89
N ASP A 269 -14.24 12.50 -9.78
CA ASP A 269 -13.44 12.74 -8.60
C ASP A 269 -14.32 13.26 -7.45
N ARG A 270 -14.36 12.52 -6.36
CA ARG A 270 -15.13 12.85 -5.15
C ARG A 270 -14.26 13.42 -4.02
N SER A 271 -12.97 13.62 -4.25
CA SER A 271 -12.03 14.11 -3.22
C SER A 271 -12.38 15.50 -2.66
N ALA A 272 -13.12 16.32 -3.39
CA ALA A 272 -13.62 17.61 -2.91
C ALA A 272 -14.57 17.48 -1.70
N LEU A 273 -15.23 16.31 -1.52
CA LEU A 273 -16.13 16.08 -0.38
C LEU A 273 -15.37 16.14 0.96
N TYR A 274 -14.14 15.68 0.99
CA TYR A 274 -13.28 15.63 2.18
C TYR A 274 -12.10 16.60 2.07
N ASP A 275 -12.37 17.79 1.56
CA ASP A 275 -11.36 18.85 1.50
C ASP A 275 -10.85 19.20 2.90
N GLY A 276 -9.53 19.37 3.04
CA GLY A 276 -8.85 19.55 4.31
C GLY A 276 -8.55 18.27 5.10
N CYS A 277 -9.00 17.09 4.62
CA CYS A 277 -8.66 15.78 5.16
C CYS A 277 -7.78 15.00 4.19
N LYS A 278 -6.97 14.09 4.71
CA LYS A 278 -6.13 13.23 3.88
C LYS A 278 -6.96 12.18 3.13
N ASP A 279 -7.90 11.55 3.83
CA ASP A 279 -8.71 10.44 3.36
C ASP A 279 -10.16 10.55 3.89
N LEU A 280 -11.01 9.66 3.43
CA LEU A 280 -12.42 9.65 3.80
C LEU A 280 -12.66 9.23 5.26
N ASN A 281 -11.76 8.42 5.84
CA ASN A 281 -11.88 8.05 7.25
C ASN A 281 -11.56 9.23 8.17
N GLU A 282 -10.58 10.05 7.86
CA GLU A 282 -10.30 11.28 8.59
C GLU A 282 -11.49 12.24 8.53
N TYR A 283 -12.14 12.37 7.38
CA TYR A 283 -13.35 13.17 7.23
C TYR A 283 -14.50 12.65 8.09
N LEU A 284 -14.72 11.34 8.15
CA LEU A 284 -15.72 10.73 9.02
C LEU A 284 -15.45 11.11 10.48
N GLN A 285 -14.22 10.95 10.97
CA GLN A 285 -13.84 11.25 12.34
C GLN A 285 -14.06 12.75 12.68
N LEU A 286 -13.69 13.66 11.80
CA LEU A 286 -13.94 15.10 11.99
C LEU A 286 -15.43 15.43 12.02
N THR A 287 -16.23 14.79 11.18
CA THR A 287 -17.68 15.01 11.12
C THR A 287 -18.37 14.49 12.36
N THR A 288 -17.98 13.32 12.85
CA THR A 288 -18.51 12.73 14.09
C THR A 288 -18.17 13.60 15.30
N LYS A 289 -16.92 14.08 15.38
CA LYS A 289 -16.50 14.98 16.47
C LYS A 289 -17.34 16.26 16.52
N LYS A 290 -17.54 16.90 15.39
CA LYS A 290 -18.38 18.13 15.31
C LYS A 290 -19.84 17.88 15.73
N ARG A 291 -20.40 16.70 15.44
CA ARG A 291 -21.76 16.33 15.87
C ARG A 291 -21.86 16.12 17.37
N ASN A 292 -20.83 15.62 18.01
CA ASN A 292 -20.79 15.36 19.45
C ASN A 292 -20.53 16.62 20.28
N GLU A 293 -20.06 17.71 19.67
CA GLU A 293 -19.80 19.01 20.31
C GLU A 293 -21.00 19.98 20.21
N GLN A 294 -22.05 19.63 19.46
CA GLN A 294 -23.33 20.37 19.33
C GLN A 294 -24.42 19.78 20.22
#